data_63b73ee7d43936ac8db4b82ea536bc20
#
_entry.id   63b73ee7d43936ac8db4b82ea536bc20
#
_cell.length_a   1.000
_cell.length_b   1.000
_cell.length_c   1.000
_cell.angle_alpha   90.00
_cell.angle_beta   90.00
_cell.angle_gamma   90.00
#
_symmetry.space_group_name_H-M   'P 1'
#
loop_
_entity.id
_entity.type
_entity.pdbx_description
1 polymer ?
#
loop_
_entity_poly.entity_id
_entity_poly.type
_entity_poly.pdbx_seq_one_letter_code
_entity_poly.pdbx_strand_id
1 'polypeptide(L)'
;AGDLLLTIDKTPFQIAELNAQAQLAKAQSDLAKANNEANRRRHLSQNFISAEELDTANLNVKAMQASVDAAQATLKQAQWQLAQTEIRAPVSGWVTNLTTRIGDYADTGKPLFALVDSHSFYVIGYFEETKLRHIREGAPAQITLYSDNKTLQGHVSSIGRAIYDQSVESDSSLIPDVKPNVPWVRLAQRVPVRFALDKVPGDVTLVSGTTCSIAVGQ
;
A
#
# COMPACT_ATOMS: atom_id res chain seq x y z
N ALA A 1 -15.14 1.36 5.20
CA ALA A 1 -13.77 1.84 5.44
C ALA A 1 -13.62 2.36 6.87
N GLY A 2 -12.43 2.27 7.46
CA GLY A 2 -12.14 2.71 8.83
C GLY A 2 -12.45 1.71 9.93
N ASP A 3 -13.21 0.68 9.68
CA ASP A 3 -13.56 -0.34 10.67
C ASP A 3 -12.32 -1.14 11.10
N LEU A 4 -12.24 -1.46 12.39
CA LEU A 4 -11.17 -2.26 12.95
C LEU A 4 -11.33 -3.72 12.47
N LEU A 5 -10.30 -4.22 11.77
CA LEU A 5 -10.31 -5.60 11.25
C LEU A 5 -9.63 -6.57 12.19
N LEU A 6 -8.47 -6.18 12.72
CA LEU A 6 -7.72 -6.98 13.70
C LEU A 6 -6.83 -6.07 14.57
N THR A 7 -6.43 -6.61 15.71
CA THR A 7 -5.47 -5.97 16.61
C THR A 7 -4.31 -6.91 16.86
N ILE A 8 -3.10 -6.42 16.70
CA ILE A 8 -1.86 -7.11 17.10
C ILE A 8 -1.63 -6.84 18.59
N ASP A 9 -0.98 -7.75 19.33
CA ASP A 9 -0.63 -7.51 20.74
C ASP A 9 0.14 -6.19 20.89
N LYS A 10 -0.44 -5.26 21.65
CA LYS A 10 0.09 -3.92 21.85
C LYS A 10 1.18 -3.85 22.91
N THR A 11 1.27 -4.86 23.77
CA THR A 11 2.14 -4.83 24.95
C THR A 11 3.61 -4.50 24.63
N PRO A 12 4.28 -5.19 23.68
CA PRO A 12 5.66 -4.87 23.37
C PRO A 12 5.85 -3.46 22.79
N PHE A 13 4.88 -2.97 22.01
CA PHE A 13 4.91 -1.63 21.42
C PHE A 13 4.67 -0.52 22.46
N GLN A 14 3.80 -0.75 23.44
CA GLN A 14 3.60 0.16 24.56
C GLN A 14 4.87 0.27 25.43
N ILE A 15 5.54 -0.84 25.67
CA ILE A 15 6.82 -0.84 26.39
C ILE A 15 7.88 -0.06 25.63
N ALA A 16 7.95 -0.23 24.30
CA ALA A 16 8.88 0.49 23.45
C ALA A 16 8.61 2.01 23.47
N GLU A 17 7.35 2.42 23.45
CA GLU A 17 6.95 3.83 23.57
C GLU A 17 7.37 4.42 24.92
N LEU A 18 7.08 3.74 26.03
CA LEU A 18 7.49 4.18 27.37
C LEU A 18 9.00 4.34 27.49
N ASN A 19 9.78 3.41 26.94
CA ASN A 19 11.23 3.50 26.91
C ASN A 19 11.71 4.72 26.11
N ALA A 20 11.12 4.97 24.95
CA ALA A 20 11.45 6.13 24.11
C ALA A 20 11.07 7.45 24.80
N GLN A 21 9.95 7.50 25.54
CA GLN A 21 9.56 8.67 26.36
C GLN A 21 10.57 8.94 27.47
N ALA A 22 11.04 7.89 28.16
CA ALA A 22 12.05 8.03 29.20
C ALA A 22 13.39 8.54 28.63
N GLN A 23 13.78 8.09 27.44
CA GLN A 23 15.00 8.58 26.76
C GLN A 23 14.86 10.05 26.37
N LEU A 24 13.71 10.47 25.87
CA LEU A 24 13.42 11.88 25.53
C LEU A 24 13.49 12.76 26.79
N ALA A 25 12.86 12.33 27.88
CA ALA A 25 12.90 13.06 29.15
C ALA A 25 14.34 13.23 29.70
N LYS A 26 15.16 12.19 29.55
CA LYS A 26 16.60 12.26 29.89
C LYS A 26 17.33 13.28 29.02
N ALA A 27 17.17 13.22 27.70
CA ALA A 27 17.83 14.14 26.77
C ALA A 27 17.41 15.59 27.01
N GLN A 28 16.13 15.85 27.33
CA GLN A 28 15.63 17.17 27.70
C GLN A 28 16.26 17.70 29.00
N SER A 29 16.45 16.81 29.99
CA SER A 29 17.11 17.17 31.25
C SER A 29 18.57 17.53 31.02
N ASP A 30 19.28 16.78 30.18
CA ASP A 30 20.66 17.05 29.82
C ASP A 30 20.82 18.36 29.03
N LEU A 31 19.90 18.65 28.12
CA LEU A 31 19.82 19.94 27.43
C LEU A 31 19.57 21.09 28.42
N ALA A 32 18.66 20.92 29.36
CA ALA A 32 18.38 21.93 30.38
C ALA A 32 19.62 22.25 31.24
N LYS A 33 20.41 21.22 31.62
CA LYS A 33 21.68 21.37 32.30
C LYS A 33 22.68 22.18 31.46
N ALA A 34 22.86 21.79 30.20
CA ALA A 34 23.76 22.47 29.26
C ALA A 34 23.38 23.95 29.06
N ASN A 35 22.08 24.25 28.90
CA ASN A 35 21.58 25.59 28.79
C ASN A 35 21.85 26.41 30.05
N ASN A 36 21.61 25.86 31.23
CA ASN A 36 21.86 26.52 32.49
C ASN A 36 23.38 26.80 32.68
N GLU A 37 24.22 25.91 32.26
CA GLU A 37 25.68 26.09 32.30
C GLU A 37 26.14 27.20 31.34
N ALA A 38 25.68 27.15 30.07
CA ALA A 38 25.99 28.18 29.08
C ALA A 38 25.49 29.55 29.53
N ASN A 39 24.30 29.62 30.12
CA ASN A 39 23.74 30.90 30.65
C ASN A 39 24.56 31.43 31.83
N ARG A 40 24.97 30.58 32.78
CA ARG A 40 25.85 30.99 33.86
C ARG A 40 27.17 31.56 33.33
N ARG A 41 27.79 30.90 32.34
CA ARG A 41 29.04 31.34 31.71
C ARG A 41 28.86 32.66 30.99
N ARG A 42 27.76 32.95 30.34
CA ARG A 42 27.44 34.22 29.69
C ARG A 42 27.35 35.41 30.67
N HIS A 43 26.91 35.14 31.90
CA HIS A 43 26.75 36.17 32.92
C HIS A 43 28.02 36.45 33.73
N LEU A 44 29.08 35.66 33.55
CA LEU A 44 30.39 35.95 34.14
C LEU A 44 31.09 37.04 33.33
N SER A 45 31.79 37.96 34.03
CA SER A 45 32.52 39.00 33.36
C SER A 45 33.65 38.41 32.49
N GLN A 46 33.94 39.08 31.37
CA GLN A 46 35.01 38.64 30.42
C GLN A 46 36.38 38.43 30.99
N ASN A 47 36.64 38.97 32.21
CA ASN A 47 37.90 38.75 32.92
C ASN A 47 38.02 37.38 33.59
N PHE A 48 36.94 36.62 33.69
CA PHE A 48 36.89 35.31 34.39
C PHE A 48 36.61 34.13 33.48
N ILE A 49 36.32 34.34 32.20
CA ILE A 49 36.02 33.26 31.25
C ILE A 49 36.67 33.57 29.90
N SER A 50 37.26 32.56 29.28
CA SER A 50 37.80 32.67 27.93
C SER A 50 36.69 32.55 26.88
N ALA A 51 36.88 33.21 25.73
CA ALA A 51 35.95 33.07 24.58
C ALA A 51 35.77 31.60 24.14
N GLU A 52 36.84 30.79 24.23
CA GLU A 52 36.86 29.36 23.91
C GLU A 52 35.95 28.58 24.87
N GLU A 53 35.95 28.88 26.18
CA GLU A 53 35.06 28.20 27.13
C GLU A 53 33.59 28.49 26.90
N LEU A 54 33.26 29.73 26.48
CA LEU A 54 31.90 30.11 26.13
C LEU A 54 31.45 29.40 24.85
N ASP A 55 32.31 29.34 23.84
CA ASP A 55 32.04 28.65 22.58
C ASP A 55 31.84 27.14 22.81
N THR A 56 32.67 26.55 23.66
CA THR A 56 32.54 25.14 24.04
C THR A 56 31.18 24.86 24.70
N ALA A 57 30.75 25.75 25.62
CA ALA A 57 29.45 25.61 26.26
C ALA A 57 28.28 25.72 25.26
N ASN A 58 28.39 26.66 24.30
CA ASN A 58 27.38 26.82 23.26
C ASN A 58 27.34 25.63 22.29
N LEU A 59 28.49 25.06 21.95
CA LEU A 59 28.56 23.83 21.14
C LEU A 59 27.95 22.63 21.88
N ASN A 60 28.18 22.54 23.20
CA ASN A 60 27.56 21.50 24.03
C ASN A 60 26.02 21.63 24.03
N VAL A 61 25.46 22.84 24.12
CA VAL A 61 24.01 23.05 23.99
C VAL A 61 23.49 22.54 22.64
N LYS A 62 24.19 22.86 21.54
CA LYS A 62 23.80 22.35 20.21
C LYS A 62 23.87 20.83 20.14
N ALA A 63 24.88 20.20 20.72
CA ALA A 63 24.99 18.76 20.77
C ALA A 63 23.85 18.12 21.58
N MET A 64 23.49 18.70 22.73
CA MET A 64 22.37 18.22 23.54
C MET A 64 21.02 18.44 22.84
N GLN A 65 20.86 19.55 22.08
CA GLN A 65 19.68 19.77 21.27
C GLN A 65 19.54 18.66 20.19
N ALA A 66 20.61 18.33 19.48
CA ALA A 66 20.60 17.23 18.50
C ALA A 66 20.24 15.89 19.15
N SER A 67 20.67 15.65 20.41
CA SER A 67 20.30 14.46 21.17
C SER A 67 18.79 14.43 21.50
N VAL A 68 18.19 15.57 21.83
CA VAL A 68 16.72 15.70 22.03
C VAL A 68 15.98 15.40 20.73
N ASP A 69 16.45 15.96 19.61
CA ASP A 69 15.81 15.75 18.30
C ASP A 69 15.86 14.25 17.89
N ALA A 70 16.99 13.58 18.14
CA ALA A 70 17.14 12.15 17.90
C ALA A 70 16.22 11.31 18.80
N ALA A 71 16.13 11.63 20.09
CA ALA A 71 15.23 10.95 21.01
C ALA A 71 13.76 11.17 20.65
N GLN A 72 13.39 12.37 20.16
CA GLN A 72 12.06 12.66 19.70
C GLN A 72 11.68 11.89 18.43
N ALA A 73 12.63 11.70 17.51
CA ALA A 73 12.44 10.85 16.33
C ALA A 73 12.19 9.39 16.73
N THR A 74 12.95 8.89 17.72
CA THR A 74 12.75 7.53 18.26
C THR A 74 11.37 7.37 18.89
N LEU A 75 10.89 8.37 19.65
CA LEU A 75 9.56 8.34 20.24
C LEU A 75 8.46 8.32 19.15
N LYS A 76 8.59 9.17 18.12
CA LYS A 76 7.65 9.17 17.00
C LYS A 76 7.59 7.82 16.28
N GLN A 77 8.74 7.16 16.13
CA GLN A 77 8.81 5.82 15.53
C GLN A 77 8.06 4.80 16.39
N ALA A 78 8.27 4.80 17.72
CA ALA A 78 7.60 3.88 18.63
C ALA A 78 6.07 4.12 18.64
N GLN A 79 5.63 5.37 18.63
CA GLN A 79 4.22 5.74 18.53
C GLN A 79 3.58 5.28 17.21
N TRP A 80 4.29 5.46 16.10
CA TRP A 80 3.83 4.97 14.81
C TRP A 80 3.69 3.45 14.81
N GLN A 81 4.67 2.71 15.34
CA GLN A 81 4.58 1.25 15.44
C GLN A 81 3.41 0.80 16.31
N LEU A 82 3.15 1.48 17.43
CA LEU A 82 1.98 1.21 18.27
C LEU A 82 0.67 1.47 17.52
N ALA A 83 0.58 2.55 16.76
CA ALA A 83 -0.60 2.84 15.93
C ALA A 83 -0.83 1.77 14.85
N GLN A 84 0.23 1.18 14.31
CA GLN A 84 0.13 0.10 13.31
C GLN A 84 -0.36 -1.24 13.89
N THR A 85 -0.49 -1.37 15.20
CA THR A 85 -1.08 -2.58 15.80
C THR A 85 -2.60 -2.68 15.58
N GLU A 86 -3.26 -1.60 15.24
CA GLU A 86 -4.67 -1.57 14.87
C GLU A 86 -4.81 -1.55 13.35
N ILE A 87 -5.11 -2.68 12.76
CA ILE A 87 -5.33 -2.79 11.32
C ILE A 87 -6.78 -2.44 11.00
N ARG A 88 -6.97 -1.32 10.31
CA ARG A 88 -8.29 -0.82 9.90
C ARG A 88 -8.50 -1.00 8.40
N ALA A 89 -9.76 -1.17 8.00
CA ALA A 89 -10.14 -1.34 6.60
C ALA A 89 -9.80 -0.07 5.78
N PRO A 90 -8.90 -0.14 4.79
CA PRO A 90 -8.56 1.00 3.94
C PRO A 90 -9.69 1.36 2.98
N VAL A 91 -10.52 0.39 2.62
CA VAL A 91 -11.63 0.52 1.67
C VAL A 91 -12.91 -0.09 2.25
N SER A 92 -14.06 0.28 1.69
CA SER A 92 -15.34 -0.36 2.00
C SER A 92 -15.49 -1.62 1.15
N GLY A 93 -15.94 -2.72 1.77
CA GLY A 93 -16.08 -3.99 1.06
C GLY A 93 -16.23 -5.17 1.98
N TRP A 94 -15.81 -6.35 1.52
CA TRP A 94 -15.98 -7.61 2.21
C TRP A 94 -14.63 -8.27 2.51
N VAL A 95 -14.50 -8.78 3.73
CA VAL A 95 -13.36 -9.64 4.11
C VAL A 95 -13.64 -11.05 3.59
N THR A 96 -12.68 -11.62 2.90
CA THR A 96 -12.74 -12.98 2.38
C THR A 96 -11.51 -13.77 2.80
N ASN A 97 -11.61 -15.10 2.75
CA ASN A 97 -10.51 -16.01 3.10
C ASN A 97 -9.93 -15.74 4.50
N LEU A 98 -10.81 -15.52 5.47
CA LEU A 98 -10.41 -15.31 6.86
C LEU A 98 -10.07 -16.66 7.50
N THR A 99 -8.83 -17.07 7.40
CA THR A 99 -8.28 -18.27 8.06
C THR A 99 -7.59 -17.96 9.37
N THR A 100 -7.24 -16.70 9.58
CA THR A 100 -6.53 -16.20 10.77
C THR A 100 -7.40 -16.25 12.00
N ARG A 101 -6.83 -16.73 13.11
CA ARG A 101 -7.50 -16.87 14.41
C ARG A 101 -6.79 -16.07 15.49
N ILE A 102 -7.50 -15.83 16.59
CA ILE A 102 -6.89 -15.21 17.77
C ILE A 102 -5.80 -16.14 18.31
N GLY A 103 -4.61 -15.58 18.50
CA GLY A 103 -3.41 -16.32 18.92
C GLY A 103 -2.45 -16.69 17.78
N ASP A 104 -2.85 -16.51 16.53
CA ASP A 104 -1.96 -16.71 15.41
C ASP A 104 -0.87 -15.62 15.37
N TYR A 105 0.30 -16.00 14.88
CA TYR A 105 1.41 -15.07 14.71
C TYR A 105 1.32 -14.36 13.36
N ALA A 106 1.40 -13.03 13.38
CA ALA A 106 1.37 -12.20 12.19
C ALA A 106 2.81 -11.87 11.75
N ASP A 107 3.22 -12.43 10.62
CA ASP A 107 4.53 -12.14 10.01
C ASP A 107 4.44 -10.94 9.07
N THR A 108 5.46 -10.09 9.10
CA THR A 108 5.57 -8.97 8.14
C THR A 108 5.65 -9.49 6.70
N GLY A 109 4.78 -8.98 5.84
CA GLY A 109 4.75 -9.36 4.42
C GLY A 109 3.94 -10.60 4.09
N LYS A 110 3.38 -11.31 5.07
CA LYS A 110 2.44 -12.41 4.83
C LYS A 110 0.99 -11.91 4.86
N PRO A 111 0.18 -12.24 3.85
CA PRO A 111 -1.23 -11.88 3.86
C PRO A 111 -1.98 -12.70 4.92
N LEU A 112 -2.83 -12.04 5.70
CA LEU A 112 -3.67 -12.68 6.73
C LEU A 112 -5.07 -12.99 6.20
N PHE A 113 -5.61 -12.14 5.35
CA PHE A 113 -6.91 -12.26 4.69
C PHE A 113 -6.96 -11.38 3.46
N ALA A 114 -7.99 -11.53 2.65
CA ALA A 114 -8.24 -10.67 1.50
C ALA A 114 -9.40 -9.71 1.77
N LEU A 115 -9.27 -8.47 1.31
CA LEU A 115 -10.32 -7.47 1.34
C LEU A 115 -10.74 -7.14 -0.09
N VAL A 116 -12.00 -7.39 -0.43
CA VAL A 116 -12.58 -7.08 -1.73
C VAL A 116 -13.25 -5.72 -1.64
N ASP A 117 -12.72 -4.74 -2.39
CA ASP A 117 -13.28 -3.40 -2.46
C ASP A 117 -14.59 -3.40 -3.26
N SER A 118 -15.66 -2.88 -2.65
CA SER A 118 -16.98 -2.81 -3.26
C SER A 118 -17.08 -1.86 -4.46
N HIS A 119 -16.11 -0.96 -4.63
CA HIS A 119 -16.10 0.06 -5.67
C HIS A 119 -15.09 -0.21 -6.79
N SER A 120 -14.31 -1.29 -6.70
CA SER A 120 -13.23 -1.59 -7.66
C SER A 120 -13.57 -2.71 -8.65
N PHE A 121 -14.81 -3.16 -8.70
CA PHE A 121 -15.21 -4.19 -9.64
C PHE A 121 -15.10 -3.71 -11.09
N TYR A 122 -14.54 -4.58 -11.92
CA TYR A 122 -14.45 -4.39 -13.37
C TYR A 122 -14.62 -5.73 -14.07
N VAL A 123 -14.86 -5.68 -15.36
CA VAL A 123 -14.99 -6.89 -16.18
C VAL A 123 -13.86 -6.95 -17.20
N ILE A 124 -13.30 -8.14 -17.40
CA ILE A 124 -12.33 -8.40 -18.47
C ILE A 124 -13.01 -9.25 -19.53
N GLY A 125 -13.12 -8.71 -20.74
CA GLY A 125 -13.58 -9.43 -21.91
C GLY A 125 -12.39 -9.82 -22.78
N TYR A 126 -12.35 -11.08 -23.23
CA TYR A 126 -11.32 -11.59 -24.14
C TYR A 126 -11.85 -11.62 -25.56
N PHE A 127 -11.44 -10.65 -26.38
CA PHE A 127 -11.89 -10.51 -27.77
C PHE A 127 -10.84 -11.01 -28.74
N GLU A 128 -11.27 -11.61 -29.83
CA GLU A 128 -10.39 -11.96 -30.95
C GLU A 128 -9.76 -10.71 -31.54
N GLU A 129 -8.48 -10.78 -31.89
CA GLU A 129 -7.73 -9.65 -32.48
C GLU A 129 -8.43 -9.04 -33.71
N THR A 130 -9.11 -9.88 -34.50
CA THR A 130 -9.88 -9.46 -35.69
C THR A 130 -11.05 -8.54 -35.36
N LYS A 131 -11.56 -8.59 -34.13
CA LYS A 131 -12.73 -7.79 -33.68
C LYS A 131 -12.31 -6.47 -33.03
N LEU A 132 -11.04 -6.29 -32.67
CA LEU A 132 -10.53 -5.08 -31.99
C LEU A 132 -10.76 -3.80 -32.81
N ARG A 133 -10.81 -3.89 -34.13
CA ARG A 133 -11.09 -2.74 -35.00
C ARG A 133 -12.44 -2.07 -34.70
N HIS A 134 -13.38 -2.79 -34.10
CA HIS A 134 -14.72 -2.30 -33.72
C HIS A 134 -14.80 -1.86 -32.26
N ILE A 135 -13.73 -2.09 -31.45
CA ILE A 135 -13.71 -1.76 -30.02
C ILE A 135 -12.84 -0.53 -29.82
N ARG A 136 -13.40 0.51 -29.23
CA ARG A 136 -12.69 1.76 -28.90
C ARG A 136 -12.85 2.07 -27.44
N GLU A 137 -11.85 2.70 -26.85
CA GLU A 137 -11.94 3.21 -25.49
C GLU A 137 -13.12 4.20 -25.39
N GLY A 138 -13.89 4.09 -24.30
CA GLY A 138 -15.14 4.85 -24.12
C GLY A 138 -16.38 4.26 -24.78
N ALA A 139 -16.27 3.23 -25.64
CA ALA A 139 -17.44 2.62 -26.27
C ALA A 139 -18.36 1.99 -25.23
N PRO A 140 -19.70 2.18 -25.35
CA PRO A 140 -20.65 1.59 -24.43
C PRO A 140 -20.68 0.05 -24.57
N ALA A 141 -20.94 -0.62 -23.48
CA ALA A 141 -21.00 -2.07 -23.44
C ALA A 141 -22.15 -2.55 -22.56
N GLN A 142 -22.79 -3.64 -22.98
CA GLN A 142 -23.77 -4.36 -22.20
C GLN A 142 -23.12 -5.64 -21.66
N ILE A 143 -23.23 -5.84 -20.35
CA ILE A 143 -22.60 -6.93 -19.62
C ILE A 143 -23.70 -7.74 -18.97
N THR A 144 -23.93 -8.95 -19.45
CA THR A 144 -24.94 -9.86 -18.88
C THR A 144 -24.27 -10.86 -17.99
N LEU A 145 -24.60 -10.81 -16.69
CA LEU A 145 -24.10 -11.75 -15.68
C LEU A 145 -24.79 -13.10 -15.81
N TYR A 146 -24.04 -14.18 -15.69
CA TYR A 146 -24.62 -15.53 -15.71
C TYR A 146 -25.21 -15.95 -14.36
N SER A 147 -24.87 -15.22 -13.27
CA SER A 147 -25.36 -15.52 -11.92
C SER A 147 -26.85 -15.34 -11.77
N ASP A 148 -27.40 -14.23 -12.33
CA ASP A 148 -28.77 -13.80 -12.16
C ASP A 148 -29.43 -13.33 -13.46
N ASN A 149 -28.74 -13.49 -14.57
CA ASN A 149 -29.17 -13.12 -15.93
C ASN A 149 -29.50 -11.63 -16.08
N LYS A 150 -28.94 -10.78 -15.20
CA LYS A 150 -29.11 -9.33 -15.24
C LYS A 150 -28.11 -8.67 -16.15
N THR A 151 -28.55 -7.64 -16.85
CA THR A 151 -27.73 -6.85 -17.75
C THR A 151 -27.30 -5.54 -17.08
N LEU A 152 -26.01 -5.33 -17.01
CA LEU A 152 -25.37 -4.12 -16.51
C LEU A 152 -24.88 -3.27 -17.68
N GLN A 153 -24.85 -1.95 -17.48
CA GLN A 153 -24.25 -1.02 -18.41
C GLN A 153 -22.81 -0.72 -17.98
N GLY A 154 -21.94 -0.57 -18.94
CA GLY A 154 -20.56 -0.20 -18.74
C GLY A 154 -19.93 0.36 -20.00
N HIS A 155 -18.68 0.68 -19.94
CA HIS A 155 -17.92 1.19 -21.09
C HIS A 155 -16.52 0.57 -21.11
N VAL A 156 -15.91 0.59 -22.30
CA VAL A 156 -14.52 0.17 -22.48
C VAL A 156 -13.60 1.14 -21.75
N SER A 157 -12.94 0.68 -20.72
CA SER A 157 -11.98 1.48 -19.94
C SER A 157 -10.59 1.45 -20.55
N SER A 158 -10.12 0.27 -21.00
CA SER A 158 -8.83 0.14 -21.66
C SER A 158 -8.75 -1.15 -22.48
N ILE A 159 -7.87 -1.15 -23.47
CA ILE A 159 -7.55 -2.31 -24.30
C ILE A 159 -6.14 -2.76 -23.97
N GLY A 160 -5.94 -4.04 -23.68
CA GLY A 160 -4.63 -4.62 -23.38
C GLY A 160 -3.66 -4.42 -24.55
N ARG A 161 -2.50 -3.83 -24.28
CA ARG A 161 -1.50 -3.51 -25.29
C ARG A 161 -0.39 -4.55 -25.40
N ALA A 162 -0.43 -5.56 -24.54
CA ALA A 162 0.52 -6.67 -24.55
C ALA A 162 -0.22 -7.97 -24.21
N ILE A 163 0.13 -9.02 -24.93
CA ILE A 163 -0.34 -10.38 -24.69
C ILE A 163 0.89 -11.23 -24.44
N TYR A 164 0.85 -12.07 -23.42
CA TYR A 164 1.92 -13.04 -23.20
C TYR A 164 1.81 -14.13 -24.28
N ASP A 165 2.85 -14.26 -25.09
CA ASP A 165 2.96 -15.31 -26.07
C ASP A 165 3.55 -16.56 -25.40
N GLN A 166 2.73 -17.57 -25.19
CA GLN A 166 3.14 -18.85 -24.58
C GLN A 166 4.12 -19.65 -25.46
N SER A 167 4.28 -19.25 -26.73
CA SER A 167 5.25 -19.91 -27.62
C SER A 167 6.70 -19.41 -27.40
N VAL A 168 6.87 -18.31 -26.67
CA VAL A 168 8.17 -17.76 -26.28
C VAL A 168 8.44 -18.13 -24.82
N GLU A 169 8.98 -19.28 -24.56
CA GLU A 169 9.55 -19.61 -23.25
C GLU A 169 10.79 -18.71 -23.05
N SER A 170 10.64 -17.73 -22.17
CA SER A 170 11.77 -16.96 -21.64
C SER A 170 12.49 -17.80 -20.61
N ASP A 171 13.23 -18.80 -21.07
CA ASP A 171 14.27 -19.38 -20.23
C ASP A 171 15.45 -18.39 -20.22
N SER A 172 16.20 -18.36 -19.14
CA SER A 172 17.29 -17.41 -18.85
C SER A 172 18.50 -17.47 -19.81
N SER A 173 18.38 -18.18 -20.91
CA SER A 173 19.32 -18.20 -22.01
C SER A 173 19.10 -16.99 -22.91
N LEU A 174 20.16 -16.20 -23.14
CA LEU A 174 20.17 -14.98 -23.96
C LEU A 174 19.78 -15.19 -25.45
N ILE A 175 19.39 -16.41 -25.84
CA ILE A 175 18.95 -16.77 -27.18
C ILE A 175 17.55 -17.39 -27.06
N PRO A 176 16.50 -16.82 -27.70
CA PRO A 176 15.17 -17.40 -27.69
C PRO A 176 15.17 -18.73 -28.44
N ASP A 177 14.78 -19.81 -27.77
CA ASP A 177 14.51 -21.09 -28.42
C ASP A 177 13.16 -21.00 -29.13
N VAL A 178 13.19 -20.73 -30.42
CA VAL A 178 11.98 -20.69 -31.24
C VAL A 178 11.65 -22.11 -31.70
N LYS A 179 10.80 -22.79 -30.94
CA LYS A 179 10.19 -24.03 -31.39
C LYS A 179 9.30 -23.70 -32.60
N PRO A 180 9.52 -24.30 -33.77
CA PRO A 180 8.65 -24.09 -34.93
C PRO A 180 7.31 -24.79 -34.67
N ASN A 181 6.44 -24.11 -33.96
CA ASN A 181 5.07 -24.52 -33.81
C ASN A 181 4.26 -23.85 -34.93
N VAL A 182 4.14 -24.56 -36.05
CA VAL A 182 3.22 -24.16 -37.14
C VAL A 182 1.89 -24.84 -36.83
N PRO A 183 0.98 -24.16 -36.10
CA PRO A 183 -0.32 -24.73 -35.88
C PRO A 183 -1.02 -24.89 -37.24
N TRP A 184 -1.50 -26.09 -37.53
CA TRP A 184 -2.33 -26.39 -38.70
C TRP A 184 -3.49 -25.40 -38.86
N VAL A 185 -4.03 -24.88 -37.75
CA VAL A 185 -5.05 -23.82 -37.71
C VAL A 185 -4.49 -22.62 -36.95
N ARG A 186 -4.39 -21.47 -37.60
CA ARG A 186 -4.10 -20.20 -36.92
C ARG A 186 -5.33 -19.76 -36.14
N LEU A 187 -5.30 -19.96 -34.83
CA LEU A 187 -6.29 -19.43 -33.93
C LEU A 187 -5.99 -17.93 -33.71
N ALA A 188 -7.01 -17.07 -33.86
CA ALA A 188 -6.86 -15.66 -33.55
C ALA A 188 -6.54 -15.48 -32.05
N GLN A 189 -5.56 -14.64 -31.76
CA GLN A 189 -5.17 -14.32 -30.38
C GLN A 189 -6.32 -13.57 -29.69
N ARG A 190 -6.44 -13.80 -28.37
CA ARG A 190 -7.44 -13.12 -27.55
C ARG A 190 -6.81 -12.00 -26.78
N VAL A 191 -7.30 -10.79 -27.04
CA VAL A 191 -6.83 -9.59 -26.39
C VAL A 191 -7.75 -9.22 -25.22
N PRO A 192 -7.21 -9.02 -24.01
CA PRO A 192 -8.01 -8.59 -22.88
C PRO A 192 -8.45 -7.14 -23.04
N VAL A 193 -9.73 -6.89 -22.88
CA VAL A 193 -10.33 -5.56 -22.86
C VAL A 193 -10.99 -5.37 -21.50
N ARG A 194 -10.67 -4.28 -20.83
CA ARG A 194 -11.21 -3.96 -19.51
C ARG A 194 -12.43 -3.05 -19.67
N PHE A 195 -13.48 -3.40 -18.97
CA PHE A 195 -14.75 -2.67 -18.91
C PHE A 195 -14.95 -2.13 -17.50
N ALA A 196 -15.25 -0.84 -17.40
CA ALA A 196 -15.74 -0.24 -16.18
C ALA A 196 -17.28 -0.36 -16.15
N LEU A 197 -17.81 -0.63 -14.96
CA LEU A 197 -19.26 -0.65 -14.71
C LEU A 197 -19.73 0.77 -14.40
N ASP A 198 -20.77 1.24 -15.07
CA ASP A 198 -21.28 2.61 -14.86
C ASP A 198 -22.11 2.69 -13.59
N LYS A 199 -23.16 1.92 -13.49
CA LYS A 199 -24.03 1.85 -12.33
C LYS A 199 -24.45 0.42 -12.05
N VAL A 200 -24.13 -0.04 -10.87
CA VAL A 200 -24.55 -1.37 -10.39
C VAL A 200 -25.82 -1.18 -9.55
N PRO A 201 -26.96 -1.78 -9.94
CA PRO A 201 -28.16 -1.79 -9.12
C PRO A 201 -27.89 -2.47 -7.78
N GLY A 202 -28.53 -1.98 -6.70
CA GLY A 202 -28.29 -2.50 -5.35
C GLY A 202 -28.79 -3.95 -5.09
N ASP A 203 -29.58 -4.48 -6.05
CA ASP A 203 -30.09 -5.84 -6.04
C ASP A 203 -29.18 -6.85 -6.77
N VAL A 204 -28.02 -6.40 -7.28
CA VAL A 204 -27.01 -7.23 -7.95
C VAL A 204 -25.84 -7.48 -7.01
N THR A 205 -25.58 -8.76 -6.75
CA THR A 205 -24.40 -9.16 -5.98
C THR A 205 -23.26 -9.47 -6.94
N LEU A 206 -22.23 -8.62 -6.95
CA LEU A 206 -21.02 -8.85 -7.73
C LEU A 206 -20.07 -9.77 -6.93
N VAL A 207 -19.60 -10.81 -7.59
CA VAL A 207 -18.60 -11.74 -7.04
C VAL A 207 -17.41 -11.77 -7.98
N SER A 208 -16.21 -11.57 -7.44
CA SER A 208 -14.98 -11.65 -8.24
C SER A 208 -14.75 -13.07 -8.74
N GLY A 209 -14.34 -13.20 -10.01
CA GLY A 209 -14.11 -14.50 -10.64
C GLY A 209 -15.34 -15.15 -11.31
N THR A 210 -16.51 -14.52 -11.25
CA THR A 210 -17.69 -14.99 -11.99
C THR A 210 -17.61 -14.62 -13.46
N THR A 211 -18.35 -15.38 -14.30
CA THR A 211 -18.37 -15.21 -15.75
C THR A 211 -19.59 -14.40 -16.19
N CYS A 212 -19.42 -13.71 -17.31
CA CYS A 212 -20.46 -12.91 -17.94
C CYS A 212 -20.29 -12.91 -19.47
N SER A 213 -21.32 -12.52 -20.19
CA SER A 213 -21.22 -12.18 -21.61
C SER A 213 -21.18 -10.66 -21.80
N ILE A 214 -20.44 -10.22 -22.82
CA ILE A 214 -20.24 -8.80 -23.11
C ILE A 214 -20.59 -8.55 -24.57
N ALA A 215 -21.48 -7.58 -24.78
CA ALA A 215 -21.76 -7.02 -26.09
C ALA A 215 -21.30 -5.56 -26.11
N VAL A 216 -20.36 -5.24 -27.01
CA VAL A 216 -19.90 -3.86 -27.23
C VAL A 216 -20.81 -3.26 -28.26
N GLY A 217 -21.53 -2.18 -27.89
CA GLY A 217 -22.44 -1.47 -28.76
C GLY A 217 -21.71 -0.64 -29.83
N GLN A 218 -22.34 -0.47 -30.94
CA GLN A 218 -21.95 0.48 -31.99
C GLN A 218 -22.32 1.89 -31.58
#